data_f77eada902c6001a1e057dc395f6d78d
#
_entry.id   f77eada902c6001a1e057dc395f6d78d
#
_cell.length_a   1.000
_cell.length_b   1.000
_cell.length_c   1.000
_cell.angle_alpha   90.00
_cell.angle_beta   90.00
_cell.angle_gamma   90.00
#
_symmetry.space_group_name_H-M   'P 1'
#
loop_
_entity.id
_entity.type
_entity.pdbx_description
1 polymer ?
#
loop_
_entity_poly.entity_id
_entity_poly.type
_entity_poly.pdbx_seq_one_letter_code
_entity_poly.pdbx_strand_id
1 'polypeptide(L)'
;IVEPLYDFELRYEFCADAIGVSLTAKKREWVTNPARFGLKFTLQEKFDECEYFGRGDVENYPDRKFGLAVSRYKNKVSEMNFTYLKPQDSGERCDCREVSLFSRDKAFSVVSGKDFCFQATPYDIGDYRKHDYMMEKKTGKTMLFLDAKTTGVGSAACGAPLAARYEVRDEEIEMSFDLVLCKR
;
A
#
# COMPACT_ATOMS: atom_id res chain seq x y z
N ILE A 1 -13.92 15.63 18.39
CA ILE A 1 -12.93 16.36 17.56
C ILE A 1 -11.81 15.36 17.30
N VAL A 2 -11.53 15.07 16.03
CA VAL A 2 -10.38 14.24 15.65
C VAL A 2 -9.22 15.21 15.41
N GLU A 3 -8.19 15.12 16.23
CA GLU A 3 -6.99 15.94 16.04
C GLU A 3 -6.17 15.39 14.88
N PRO A 4 -5.65 16.26 13.97
CA PRO A 4 -4.83 15.81 12.85
C PRO A 4 -3.51 15.22 13.36
N LEU A 5 -3.08 14.12 12.77
CA LEU A 5 -1.85 13.41 13.12
C LEU A 5 -0.62 14.00 12.42
N TYR A 6 -0.82 14.53 11.22
CA TYR A 6 0.21 15.10 10.37
C TYR A 6 -0.24 16.42 9.78
N ASP A 7 0.69 17.33 9.61
CA ASP A 7 0.57 18.46 8.71
C ASP A 7 1.19 18.04 7.38
N PHE A 8 0.48 18.19 6.26
CA PHE A 8 0.96 17.71 4.97
C PHE A 8 0.68 18.71 3.83
N GLU A 9 1.54 18.64 2.82
CA GLU A 9 1.35 19.27 1.52
C GLU A 9 1.24 18.17 0.46
N LEU A 10 0.16 18.21 -0.34
CA LEU A 10 -0.05 17.32 -1.47
C LEU A 10 -0.11 18.17 -2.74
N ARG A 11 0.86 17.96 -3.63
CA ARG A 11 0.99 18.71 -4.88
C ARG A 11 0.73 17.81 -6.07
N TYR A 12 0.00 18.33 -7.06
CA TYR A 12 -0.26 17.71 -8.35
C TYR A 12 0.36 18.53 -9.46
N GLU A 13 1.07 17.87 -10.37
CA GLU A 13 1.62 18.46 -11.59
C GLU A 13 1.01 17.73 -12.80
N PHE A 14 0.23 18.46 -13.60
CA PHE A 14 -0.47 17.88 -14.76
C PHE A 14 0.41 18.00 -16.00
N CYS A 15 0.83 16.86 -16.54
CA CYS A 15 1.57 16.73 -17.79
C CYS A 15 0.68 16.09 -18.86
N ALA A 16 1.15 16.06 -20.11
CA ALA A 16 0.35 15.51 -21.23
C ALA A 16 -0.05 14.04 -21.01
N ASP A 17 0.86 13.22 -20.48
CA ASP A 17 0.70 11.77 -20.38
C ASP A 17 0.70 11.23 -18.94
N ALA A 18 0.89 12.12 -17.96
CA ALA A 18 0.98 11.73 -16.56
C ALA A 18 0.51 12.83 -15.61
N ILE A 19 0.23 12.47 -14.38
CA ILE A 19 0.03 13.39 -13.27
C ILE A 19 1.13 13.09 -12.25
N GLY A 20 2.07 14.03 -12.11
CA GLY A 20 3.05 14.00 -11.05
C GLY A 20 2.36 14.26 -9.70
N VAL A 21 2.66 13.45 -8.71
CA VAL A 21 2.13 13.58 -7.34
C VAL A 21 3.30 13.64 -6.39
N SER A 22 3.35 14.66 -5.54
CA SER A 22 4.30 14.75 -4.44
C SER A 22 3.58 15.03 -3.13
N LEU A 23 3.93 14.28 -2.10
CA LEU A 23 3.42 14.39 -0.75
C LEU A 23 4.59 14.61 0.20
N THR A 24 4.52 15.67 0.98
CA THR A 24 5.43 15.92 2.11
C THR A 24 4.58 16.04 3.37
N ALA A 25 4.95 15.35 4.43
CA ALA A 25 4.21 15.36 5.67
C ALA A 25 5.13 15.44 6.87
N LYS A 26 4.72 16.23 7.87
CA LYS A 26 5.41 16.38 9.14
C LYS A 26 4.53 15.85 10.26
N LYS A 27 5.07 14.92 11.03
CA LYS A 27 4.41 14.32 12.17
C LYS A 27 4.28 15.34 13.31
N ARG A 28 3.14 15.39 13.98
CA ARG A 28 2.96 16.21 15.19
C ARG A 28 3.57 15.50 16.39
N GLU A 29 4.12 16.28 17.34
CA GLU A 29 4.88 15.79 18.50
C GLU A 29 4.17 14.74 19.35
N TRP A 30 2.83 14.84 19.47
CA TRP A 30 2.04 13.93 20.28
C TRP A 30 1.66 12.61 19.59
N VAL A 31 2.03 12.45 18.30
CA VAL A 31 1.68 11.27 17.50
C VAL A 31 2.66 10.13 17.79
N THR A 32 2.12 8.99 18.16
CA THR A 32 2.87 7.74 18.23
C THR A 32 3.23 7.24 16.82
N ASN A 33 4.11 6.27 16.72
CA ASN A 33 4.53 5.72 15.44
C ASN A 33 3.33 5.09 14.69
N PRO A 34 2.99 5.55 13.47
CA PRO A 34 1.87 5.01 12.72
C PRO A 34 2.21 3.63 12.16
N ALA A 35 1.18 2.83 11.90
CA ALA A 35 1.35 1.55 11.24
C ALA A 35 1.70 1.72 9.75
N ARG A 36 1.14 2.73 9.10
CA ARG A 36 1.40 3.06 7.69
C ARG A 36 1.11 4.53 7.43
N PHE A 37 1.76 5.08 6.39
CA PHE A 37 1.52 6.43 5.89
C PHE A 37 1.64 6.47 4.37
N GLY A 38 0.59 6.90 3.69
CA GLY A 38 0.54 6.95 2.23
C GLY A 38 -0.80 7.44 1.70
N LEU A 39 -1.07 7.11 0.44
CA LEU A 39 -2.29 7.50 -0.28
C LEU A 39 -3.12 6.27 -0.63
N LYS A 40 -4.44 6.42 -0.57
CA LYS A 40 -5.41 5.39 -0.96
C LYS A 40 -6.14 5.83 -2.23
N PHE A 41 -6.17 4.95 -3.22
CA PHE A 41 -6.98 5.07 -4.42
C PHE A 41 -8.10 4.04 -4.42
N THR A 42 -9.28 4.44 -4.87
CA THR A 42 -10.42 3.56 -5.02
C THR A 42 -10.77 3.45 -6.50
N LEU A 43 -10.59 2.27 -7.08
CA LEU A 43 -10.84 1.98 -8.48
C LEU A 43 -12.08 1.10 -8.65
N GLN A 44 -12.65 1.10 -9.85
CA GLN A 44 -13.74 0.18 -10.17
C GLN A 44 -13.26 -1.27 -10.10
N GLU A 45 -14.11 -2.20 -9.69
CA GLU A 45 -13.77 -3.63 -9.55
C GLU A 45 -13.16 -4.27 -10.80
N LYS A 46 -13.49 -3.74 -11.99
CA LYS A 46 -12.91 -4.23 -13.25
C LYS A 46 -11.38 -4.15 -13.35
N PHE A 47 -10.70 -3.47 -12.43
CA PHE A 47 -9.25 -3.45 -12.32
C PHE A 47 -8.78 -4.60 -11.42
N ASP A 48 -8.82 -5.83 -11.91
CA ASP A 48 -8.46 -7.04 -11.13
C ASP A 48 -7.10 -7.65 -11.51
N GLU A 49 -6.46 -7.26 -12.60
CA GLU A 49 -5.10 -7.69 -12.91
C GLU A 49 -4.10 -6.68 -12.35
N CYS A 50 -3.03 -7.17 -11.72
CA CYS A 50 -1.95 -6.35 -11.14
C CYS A 50 -0.60 -6.84 -11.66
N GLU A 51 0.20 -5.93 -12.21
CA GLU A 51 1.62 -6.14 -12.52
C GLU A 51 2.45 -5.13 -11.74
N TYR A 52 3.59 -5.56 -11.21
CA TYR A 52 4.47 -4.65 -10.46
C TYR A 52 5.93 -5.05 -10.60
N PHE A 53 6.80 -4.06 -10.45
CA PHE A 53 8.23 -4.25 -10.25
C PHE A 53 8.55 -3.97 -8.78
N GLY A 54 8.90 -5.01 -8.04
CA GLY A 54 9.08 -4.95 -6.59
C GLY A 54 9.55 -6.28 -6.02
N ARG A 55 9.43 -6.43 -4.69
CA ARG A 55 9.93 -7.60 -3.98
C ARG A 55 8.85 -8.68 -3.80
N GLY A 56 9.17 -9.90 -4.28
CA GLY A 56 8.37 -11.10 -4.05
C GLY A 56 7.03 -11.13 -4.75
N ASP A 57 6.52 -12.29 -5.03
CA ASP A 57 5.18 -12.57 -5.56
C ASP A 57 4.13 -12.78 -4.45
N VAL A 58 4.58 -12.92 -3.20
CA VAL A 58 3.75 -13.09 -2.01
C VAL A 58 3.78 -11.86 -1.13
N GLU A 59 2.87 -11.75 -0.16
CA GLU A 59 2.89 -10.65 0.80
C GLU A 59 4.23 -10.56 1.53
N ASN A 60 4.69 -9.35 1.72
CA ASN A 60 5.91 -9.08 2.44
C ASN A 60 5.85 -7.70 3.11
N TYR A 61 6.59 -7.56 4.21
CA TYR A 61 6.62 -6.37 5.05
C TYR A 61 8.07 -6.02 5.38
N PRO A 62 8.39 -4.82 5.86
CA PRO A 62 9.75 -4.39 6.13
C PRO A 62 10.59 -5.38 6.94
N ASP A 63 9.98 -6.09 7.89
CA ASP A 63 10.62 -7.10 8.75
C ASP A 63 10.46 -8.54 8.22
N ARG A 64 9.73 -8.75 7.14
CA ARG A 64 9.38 -10.07 6.58
C ARG A 64 9.51 -10.09 5.06
N LYS A 65 10.64 -9.64 4.54
CA LYS A 65 10.92 -9.58 3.08
C LYS A 65 12.24 -10.23 2.67
N PHE A 66 13.02 -10.72 3.60
CA PHE A 66 14.32 -11.32 3.33
C PHE A 66 14.17 -12.67 2.62
N GLY A 67 15.01 -12.90 1.62
CA GLY A 67 14.96 -14.11 0.79
C GLY A 67 14.04 -14.00 -0.44
N LEU A 68 13.25 -12.92 -0.56
CA LEU A 68 12.45 -12.66 -1.75
C LEU A 68 13.22 -11.84 -2.77
N ALA A 69 13.17 -12.23 -4.04
CA ALA A 69 13.81 -11.51 -5.13
C ALA A 69 13.02 -10.25 -5.54
N VAL A 70 13.72 -9.23 -5.99
CA VAL A 70 13.11 -8.09 -6.70
C VAL A 70 13.00 -8.44 -8.17
N SER A 71 11.80 -8.38 -8.74
CA SER A 71 11.51 -8.74 -10.12
C SER A 71 10.18 -8.13 -10.59
N ARG A 72 9.77 -8.46 -11.81
CA ARG A 72 8.41 -8.20 -12.29
C ARG A 72 7.52 -9.38 -11.96
N TYR A 73 6.38 -9.07 -11.37
CA TYR A 73 5.37 -10.06 -10.97
C TYR A 73 4.00 -9.69 -11.51
N LYS A 74 3.15 -10.70 -11.68
CA LYS A 74 1.78 -10.54 -12.15
C LYS A 74 0.85 -11.40 -11.30
N ASN A 75 -0.18 -10.78 -10.74
CA ASN A 75 -1.16 -11.42 -9.87
C ASN A 75 -2.58 -10.91 -10.21
N LYS A 76 -3.60 -11.64 -9.77
CA LYS A 76 -4.93 -11.05 -9.65
C LYS A 76 -5.08 -10.37 -8.31
N VAL A 77 -5.70 -9.19 -8.30
CA VAL A 77 -5.96 -8.44 -7.07
C VAL A 77 -6.76 -9.29 -6.07
N SER A 78 -7.71 -10.07 -6.57
CA SER A 78 -8.52 -10.98 -5.75
C SER A 78 -7.73 -12.10 -5.06
N GLU A 79 -6.51 -12.39 -5.52
CA GLU A 79 -5.61 -13.43 -5.03
C GLU A 79 -4.43 -12.86 -4.21
N MET A 80 -4.27 -11.54 -4.13
CA MET A 80 -3.12 -10.91 -3.47
C MET A 80 -3.21 -10.90 -1.95
N ASN A 81 -4.40 -11.02 -1.39
CA ASN A 81 -4.62 -11.07 0.04
C ASN A 81 -4.50 -12.49 0.58
N PHE A 82 -3.81 -12.65 1.69
CA PHE A 82 -3.86 -13.90 2.45
C PHE A 82 -5.08 -13.91 3.35
N THR A 83 -5.87 -14.98 3.29
CA THR A 83 -7.06 -15.14 4.13
C THR A 83 -6.65 -15.67 5.51
N TYR A 84 -6.37 -14.76 6.43
CA TYR A 84 -6.14 -15.11 7.82
C TYR A 84 -7.46 -15.50 8.50
N LEU A 85 -7.38 -16.43 9.44
CA LEU A 85 -8.53 -16.89 10.22
C LEU A 85 -9.23 -15.72 10.93
N LYS A 86 -8.46 -14.86 11.56
CA LYS A 86 -8.92 -13.57 12.08
C LYS A 86 -8.54 -12.48 11.09
N PRO A 87 -9.50 -11.72 10.56
CA PRO A 87 -9.23 -10.67 9.60
C PRO A 87 -8.20 -9.66 10.11
N GLN A 88 -7.17 -9.44 9.33
CA GLN A 88 -6.11 -8.47 9.59
C GLN A 88 -5.55 -7.96 8.28
N ASP A 89 -4.71 -6.93 8.34
CA ASP A 89 -4.01 -6.42 7.16
C ASP A 89 -3.17 -7.51 6.50
N SER A 90 -3.25 -7.61 5.19
CA SER A 90 -2.54 -8.61 4.41
C SER A 90 -2.34 -8.16 2.97
N GLY A 91 -1.37 -8.75 2.28
CA GLY A 91 -1.18 -8.51 0.85
C GLY A 91 -0.24 -7.35 0.51
N GLU A 92 0.46 -6.77 1.48
CA GLU A 92 1.49 -5.74 1.24
C GLU A 92 2.62 -6.27 0.38
N ARG A 93 3.19 -5.41 -0.47
CA ARG A 93 4.40 -5.63 -1.28
C ARG A 93 5.36 -4.47 -1.05
N CYS A 94 6.59 -4.76 -0.67
CA CYS A 94 7.62 -3.75 -0.38
C CYS A 94 8.65 -3.63 -1.52
N ASP A 95 9.49 -2.60 -1.43
CA ASP A 95 10.57 -2.30 -2.36
C ASP A 95 10.07 -2.23 -3.82
N CYS A 96 8.91 -1.62 -4.01
CA CYS A 96 8.26 -1.47 -5.31
C CYS A 96 8.59 -0.11 -5.91
N ARG A 97 8.73 -0.06 -7.24
CA ARG A 97 8.92 1.18 -8.02
C ARG A 97 7.85 1.37 -9.07
N GLU A 98 7.18 0.30 -9.45
CA GLU A 98 6.09 0.32 -10.42
C GLU A 98 4.97 -0.58 -9.93
N VAL A 99 3.74 -0.13 -10.08
CA VAL A 99 2.54 -0.95 -9.96
C VAL A 99 1.53 -0.51 -11.01
N SER A 100 0.97 -1.46 -11.73
CA SER A 100 -0.05 -1.25 -12.75
C SER A 100 -1.24 -2.15 -12.49
N LEU A 101 -2.40 -1.56 -12.46
CA LEU A 101 -3.67 -2.27 -12.37
C LEU A 101 -4.36 -2.21 -13.74
N PHE A 102 -4.87 -3.34 -14.21
CA PHE A 102 -5.45 -3.46 -15.54
C PHE A 102 -6.91 -3.85 -15.47
N SER A 103 -7.69 -3.23 -16.34
CA SER A 103 -9.01 -3.68 -16.76
C SER A 103 -8.93 -4.25 -18.17
N ARG A 104 -10.08 -4.56 -18.78
CA ARG A 104 -10.14 -5.03 -20.15
C ARG A 104 -9.53 -4.03 -21.15
N ASP A 105 -9.72 -2.74 -20.95
CA ASP A 105 -9.46 -1.66 -21.91
C ASP A 105 -8.59 -0.53 -21.35
N LYS A 106 -8.21 -0.59 -20.08
CA LYS A 106 -7.46 0.49 -19.42
C LYS A 106 -6.38 -0.05 -18.50
N ALA A 107 -5.34 0.75 -18.34
CA ALA A 107 -4.31 0.56 -17.33
C ALA A 107 -4.25 1.81 -16.43
N PHE A 108 -4.14 1.59 -15.13
CA PHE A 108 -3.81 2.60 -14.12
C PHE A 108 -2.47 2.24 -13.55
N SER A 109 -1.46 3.07 -13.79
CA SER A 109 -0.09 2.78 -13.42
C SER A 109 0.45 3.86 -12.48
N VAL A 110 1.30 3.42 -11.57
CA VAL A 110 2.10 4.26 -10.67
C VAL A 110 3.56 3.93 -10.90
N VAL A 111 4.38 4.95 -11.13
CA VAL A 111 5.82 4.82 -11.34
C VAL A 111 6.53 5.78 -10.41
N SER A 112 7.56 5.32 -9.71
CA SER A 112 8.33 6.15 -8.78
C SER A 112 9.83 5.92 -8.93
N GLY A 113 10.60 6.98 -8.77
CA GLY A 113 12.06 6.93 -8.67
C GLY A 113 12.56 6.44 -7.30
N LYS A 114 11.69 6.40 -6.28
CA LYS A 114 11.97 5.90 -4.93
C LYS A 114 11.13 4.66 -4.66
N ASP A 115 11.62 3.79 -3.78
CA ASP A 115 10.88 2.60 -3.37
C ASP A 115 9.65 3.00 -2.54
N PHE A 116 8.56 2.30 -2.75
CA PHE A 116 7.34 2.38 -1.96
C PHE A 116 6.84 0.98 -1.61
N CYS A 117 5.90 0.90 -0.67
CA CYS A 117 5.11 -0.30 -0.47
C CYS A 117 3.73 -0.10 -1.07
N PHE A 118 3.08 -1.18 -1.50
CA PHE A 118 1.69 -1.10 -1.94
C PHE A 118 0.88 -2.32 -1.51
N GLN A 119 -0.41 -2.11 -1.42
CA GLN A 119 -1.40 -3.16 -1.24
C GLN A 119 -2.53 -2.94 -2.25
N ALA A 120 -2.83 -3.95 -3.05
CA ALA A 120 -3.99 -3.97 -3.91
C ALA A 120 -4.98 -5.02 -3.39
N THR A 121 -6.22 -4.60 -3.09
CA THR A 121 -7.17 -5.45 -2.37
C THR A 121 -8.62 -5.14 -2.74
N PRO A 122 -9.53 -6.12 -2.75
CA PRO A 122 -10.96 -5.88 -2.87
C PRO A 122 -11.63 -5.48 -1.55
N TYR A 123 -10.87 -5.37 -0.45
CA TYR A 123 -11.39 -5.07 0.89
C TYR A 123 -10.98 -3.67 1.34
N ASP A 124 -11.83 -3.02 2.16
CA ASP A 124 -11.42 -1.78 2.84
C ASP A 124 -10.78 -2.13 4.19
N ILE A 125 -9.71 -1.44 4.55
CA ILE A 125 -9.03 -1.62 5.85
C ILE A 125 -9.99 -1.47 7.02
N GLY A 126 -10.95 -0.54 6.92
CA GLY A 126 -11.99 -0.35 7.94
C GLY A 126 -12.87 -1.58 8.15
N ASP A 127 -12.96 -2.48 7.17
CA ASP A 127 -13.78 -3.68 7.28
C ASP A 127 -13.11 -4.77 8.11
N TYR A 128 -11.78 -4.85 8.16
CA TYR A 128 -11.07 -5.81 9.01
C TYR A 128 -11.46 -5.73 10.49
N ARG A 129 -11.77 -4.54 10.97
CA ARG A 129 -12.17 -4.30 12.36
C ARG A 129 -13.60 -4.72 12.69
N LYS A 130 -14.43 -4.95 11.66
CA LYS A 130 -15.86 -5.27 11.82
C LYS A 130 -16.13 -6.76 11.85
N HIS A 131 -15.13 -7.58 11.51
CA HIS A 131 -15.27 -9.02 11.42
C HIS A 131 -14.39 -9.72 12.45
N ASP A 132 -15.01 -10.59 13.24
CA ASP A 132 -14.31 -11.42 14.21
C ASP A 132 -13.71 -12.67 13.58
N TYR A 133 -14.14 -13.01 12.36
CA TYR A 133 -13.80 -14.23 11.66
C TYR A 133 -13.85 -14.04 10.14
N MET A 134 -12.87 -14.45 9.41
CA MET A 134 -12.71 -14.43 7.96
C MET A 134 -13.41 -13.28 7.20
N MET A 135 -12.70 -12.65 6.27
CA MET A 135 -13.28 -11.64 5.38
C MET A 135 -14.03 -12.30 4.24
N GLU A 136 -15.35 -12.17 4.23
CA GLU A 136 -16.19 -12.74 3.16
C GLU A 136 -16.68 -11.69 2.17
N LYS A 137 -16.83 -10.44 2.62
CA LYS A 137 -17.47 -9.39 1.82
C LYS A 137 -16.45 -8.48 1.14
N LYS A 138 -16.39 -8.55 -0.18
CA LYS A 138 -15.69 -7.59 -1.02
C LYS A 138 -16.46 -6.27 -1.13
N THR A 139 -15.74 -5.17 -1.30
CA THR A 139 -16.34 -3.82 -1.47
C THR A 139 -17.02 -3.60 -2.81
N GLY A 140 -16.79 -4.46 -3.81
CA GLY A 140 -17.15 -4.25 -5.22
C GLY A 140 -16.25 -3.22 -5.92
N LYS A 141 -15.08 -2.93 -5.33
CA LYS A 141 -14.07 -1.99 -5.84
C LYS A 141 -12.68 -2.55 -5.60
N THR A 142 -11.70 -2.04 -6.35
CA THR A 142 -10.29 -2.30 -6.07
C THR A 142 -9.74 -1.13 -5.27
N MET A 143 -9.19 -1.43 -4.10
CA MET A 143 -8.44 -0.48 -3.27
C MET A 143 -6.96 -0.63 -3.57
N LEU A 144 -6.30 0.47 -3.91
CA LEU A 144 -4.85 0.55 -4.03
C LEU A 144 -4.34 1.48 -2.94
N PHE A 145 -3.55 0.95 -2.03
CA PHE A 145 -2.80 1.73 -1.05
C PHE A 145 -1.37 1.85 -1.55
N LEU A 146 -0.86 3.07 -1.56
CA LEU A 146 0.54 3.37 -1.87
C LEU A 146 1.15 3.97 -0.62
N ASP A 147 2.06 3.24 0.00
CA ASP A 147 2.63 3.62 1.27
C ASP A 147 4.08 4.11 1.09
N ALA A 148 4.30 5.36 1.47
CA ALA A 148 5.64 5.92 1.61
C ALA A 148 6.38 5.19 2.74
N LYS A 149 5.65 4.85 3.79
CA LYS A 149 6.14 4.13 4.95
C LYS A 149 5.10 3.13 5.46
N THR A 150 5.56 1.94 5.79
CA THR A 150 4.79 0.94 6.49
C THR A 150 5.64 0.29 7.57
N THR A 151 5.02 -0.04 8.70
CA THR A 151 5.69 -0.72 9.81
C THR A 151 5.86 -2.21 9.51
N GLY A 152 6.81 -2.86 10.17
CA GLY A 152 6.86 -4.32 10.20
C GLY A 152 5.66 -4.87 10.96
N VAL A 153 5.35 -6.14 10.71
CA VAL A 153 4.22 -6.83 11.36
C VAL A 153 4.59 -7.48 12.68
N GLY A 154 5.89 -7.72 12.89
CA GLY A 154 6.40 -8.32 14.12
C GLY A 154 5.84 -9.71 14.40
N SER A 155 6.05 -10.18 15.62
CA SER A 155 5.54 -11.46 16.14
C SER A 155 4.85 -11.31 17.49
N ALA A 156 4.44 -10.08 17.84
CA ALA A 156 3.94 -9.73 19.17
C ALA A 156 2.72 -10.54 19.64
N ALA A 157 1.94 -11.11 18.71
CA ALA A 157 0.82 -11.98 19.06
C ALA A 157 1.28 -13.29 19.75
N CYS A 158 2.49 -13.79 19.39
CA CYS A 158 3.04 -15.06 19.89
C CYS A 158 4.52 -14.95 20.31
N GLY A 159 5.12 -13.77 20.30
CA GLY A 159 6.54 -13.58 20.54
C GLY A 159 6.94 -12.17 20.90
N ALA A 160 8.17 -11.80 20.61
CA ALA A 160 8.72 -10.49 20.92
C ALA A 160 8.00 -9.36 20.15
N PRO A 161 7.94 -8.14 20.75
CA PRO A 161 7.43 -6.97 20.03
C PRO A 161 8.29 -6.66 18.81
N LEU A 162 7.73 -5.86 17.89
CA LEU A 162 8.44 -5.40 16.71
C LEU A 162 9.76 -4.71 17.09
N ALA A 163 10.84 -5.04 16.39
CA ALA A 163 12.09 -4.34 16.58
C ALA A 163 12.01 -2.89 16.10
N ALA A 164 12.53 -1.97 16.88
CA ALA A 164 12.43 -0.52 16.66
C ALA A 164 12.85 -0.04 15.25
N ARG A 165 13.79 -0.74 14.61
CA ARG A 165 14.25 -0.44 13.23
C ARG A 165 13.18 -0.64 12.15
N TYR A 166 12.10 -1.34 12.47
CA TYR A 166 10.99 -1.60 11.55
C TYR A 166 9.74 -0.79 11.88
N GLU A 167 9.80 0.07 12.89
CA GLU A 167 8.74 1.02 13.19
C GLU A 167 8.88 2.28 12.33
N VAL A 168 7.76 2.91 12.00
CA VAL A 168 7.74 4.20 11.31
C VAL A 168 7.98 5.30 12.35
N ARG A 169 9.21 5.77 12.47
CA ARG A 169 9.64 6.80 13.44
C ARG A 169 9.96 8.14 12.80
N ASP A 170 9.85 8.23 11.49
CA ASP A 170 10.21 9.42 10.73
C ASP A 170 9.37 10.62 11.18
N GLU A 171 10.03 11.75 11.46
CA GLU A 171 9.37 13.02 11.76
C GLU A 171 8.84 13.68 10.48
N GLU A 172 9.52 13.48 9.37
CA GLU A 172 9.12 13.94 8.05
C GLU A 172 9.06 12.75 7.08
N ILE A 173 8.01 12.70 6.28
CA ILE A 173 7.78 11.66 5.29
C ILE A 173 7.55 12.32 3.95
N GLU A 174 8.25 11.85 2.93
CA GLU A 174 8.11 12.29 1.56
C GLU A 174 7.74 11.12 0.66
N MET A 175 6.91 11.39 -0.33
CA MET A 175 6.56 10.44 -1.39
C MET A 175 6.38 11.21 -2.70
N SER A 176 6.90 10.66 -3.80
CA SER A 176 6.65 11.20 -5.14
C SER A 176 6.52 10.07 -6.14
N PHE A 177 5.58 10.22 -7.08
CA PHE A 177 5.32 9.26 -8.13
C PHE A 177 4.53 9.90 -9.26
N ASP A 178 4.53 9.24 -10.42
CA ASP A 178 3.72 9.59 -11.57
C ASP A 178 2.53 8.63 -11.69
N LEU A 179 1.34 9.20 -11.87
CA LEU A 179 0.13 8.47 -12.24
C LEU A 179 -0.05 8.50 -13.74
N VAL A 180 -0.18 7.34 -14.35
CA VAL A 180 -0.43 7.18 -15.78
C VAL A 180 -1.74 6.41 -15.98
N LEU A 181 -2.68 6.98 -16.70
CA LEU A 181 -3.91 6.33 -17.12
C LEU A 181 -3.92 6.21 -18.64
N CYS A 182 -3.83 5.01 -19.15
CA CYS A 182 -3.80 4.76 -20.59
C CYS A 182 -4.82 3.70 -21.03
N LYS A 183 -5.09 3.68 -22.34
CA LYS A 183 -5.77 2.54 -22.96
C LYS A 183 -4.79 1.36 -23.05
N ARG A 184 -5.30 0.17 -22.79
CA ARG A 184 -4.56 -1.09 -22.93
C ARG A 184 -4.56 -1.54 -24.38
#